data_26aac3bf049102eafa2d8d6ad075e01a
#
_entry.id   26aac3bf049102eafa2d8d6ad075e01a
#
_cell.length_a   1.000
_cell.length_b   1.000
_cell.length_c   1.000
_cell.angle_alpha   90.00
_cell.angle_beta   90.00
_cell.angle_gamma   90.00
#
_symmetry.space_group_name_H-M   'P 1'
#
loop_
_entity.id
_entity.type
_entity.pdbx_description
1 polymer ?
#
loop_
_entity_poly.entity_id
_entity_poly.type
_entity_poly.pdbx_seq_one_letter_code
_entity_poly.pdbx_strand_id
1 'polypeptide(L)'
;MDMVNIKINGMPLSVPKDSTILEAARYAGINIPTLCFLKDINEIGACRMCVVEVKGARSLVAACVYPVNEGMEVFTNTPKVQESRKLTLELLLSVHDRKCLTCKRSGSCELQSLCYELGVDDAEHFDGAKPEAQKDESTEYLVRDNGKCILCRRCVAACANQHVAVIGPNGRGFDTHIGCMFERPLNEVACVSCGQCIVSCPTGALTERDQCDEVLAAINDPEKYVVVQTAPAIRATLGECFGVPVGTNVKGKMVAALRRLGFDKVF
;
A
#
# COMPACT_ATOMS: atom_id res chain seq x y z
N MET A 1 3.76 27.79 18.01
CA MET A 1 3.39 27.43 16.60
C MET A 1 2.29 28.37 16.18
N ASP A 2 2.42 29.03 15.04
CA ASP A 2 1.38 29.89 14.51
C ASP A 2 0.18 29.04 14.11
N MET A 3 -1.00 29.41 14.57
CA MET A 3 -2.25 28.71 14.26
C MET A 3 -3.03 29.48 13.21
N VAL A 4 -3.72 28.78 12.33
CA VAL A 4 -4.65 29.34 11.36
C VAL A 4 -6.04 28.74 11.55
N ASN A 5 -7.06 29.56 11.29
CA ASN A 5 -8.46 29.15 11.40
C ASN A 5 -9.00 28.83 10.01
N ILE A 6 -9.53 27.63 9.85
CA ILE A 6 -10.08 27.11 8.61
C ILE A 6 -11.45 26.48 8.86
N LYS A 7 -12.19 26.16 7.79
CA LYS A 7 -13.41 25.36 7.88
C LYS A 7 -13.28 24.14 6.99
N ILE A 8 -13.61 22.97 7.51
CA ILE A 8 -13.73 21.73 6.71
C ILE A 8 -15.18 21.23 6.81
N ASN A 9 -15.87 21.15 5.69
CA ASN A 9 -17.30 20.80 5.62
C ASN A 9 -18.18 21.64 6.57
N GLY A 10 -17.87 22.94 6.73
CA GLY A 10 -18.57 23.85 7.63
C GLY A 10 -18.11 23.80 9.08
N MET A 11 -17.30 22.81 9.51
CA MET A 11 -16.75 22.69 10.84
C MET A 11 -15.56 23.65 11.00
N PRO A 12 -15.56 24.60 11.97
CA PRO A 12 -14.42 25.46 12.25
C PRO A 12 -13.32 24.69 12.96
N LEU A 13 -12.07 24.90 12.55
CA LEU A 13 -10.88 24.25 13.08
C LEU A 13 -9.76 25.26 13.22
N SER A 14 -8.97 25.15 14.30
CA SER A 14 -7.71 25.85 14.46
C SER A 14 -6.56 24.84 14.38
N VAL A 15 -5.68 25.02 13.41
CA VAL A 15 -4.61 24.06 13.08
C VAL A 15 -3.28 24.78 12.88
N PRO A 16 -2.13 24.08 13.04
CA PRO A 16 -0.83 24.67 12.74
C PRO A 16 -0.74 25.17 11.30
N LYS A 17 -0.14 26.32 11.08
CA LYS A 17 -0.02 27.00 9.78
C LYS A 17 0.75 26.18 8.74
N ASP A 18 1.67 25.34 9.18
CA ASP A 18 2.49 24.45 8.35
C ASP A 18 1.83 23.11 8.01
N SER A 19 0.59 22.89 8.48
CA SER A 19 -0.18 21.69 8.16
C SER A 19 -0.67 21.66 6.71
N THR A 20 -0.86 20.44 6.18
CA THR A 20 -1.63 20.21 4.95
C THR A 20 -3.12 20.10 5.23
N ILE A 21 -3.96 20.25 4.21
CA ILE A 21 -5.42 20.02 4.34
C ILE A 21 -5.70 18.59 4.83
N LEU A 22 -4.92 17.60 4.39
CA LEU A 22 -5.09 16.20 4.81
C LEU A 22 -4.81 16.02 6.31
N GLU A 23 -3.75 16.65 6.83
CA GLU A 23 -3.42 16.60 8.25
C GLU A 23 -4.49 17.30 9.09
N ALA A 24 -4.94 18.48 8.67
CA ALA A 24 -6.03 19.19 9.31
C ALA A 24 -7.33 18.38 9.34
N ALA A 25 -7.68 17.69 8.24
CA ALA A 25 -8.85 16.83 8.16
C ALA A 25 -8.75 15.62 9.11
N ARG A 26 -7.59 14.97 9.15
CA ARG A 26 -7.32 13.84 10.07
C ARG A 26 -7.37 14.27 11.54
N TYR A 27 -6.85 15.43 11.86
CA TYR A 27 -6.96 16.01 13.20
C TYR A 27 -8.42 16.18 13.64
N ALA A 28 -9.30 16.53 12.69
CA ALA A 28 -10.74 16.67 12.93
C ALA A 28 -11.53 15.35 12.82
N GLY A 29 -10.88 14.21 12.63
CA GLY A 29 -11.54 12.91 12.43
C GLY A 29 -12.22 12.76 11.06
N ILE A 30 -11.92 13.64 10.09
CA ILE A 30 -12.48 13.59 8.73
C ILE A 30 -11.57 12.73 7.86
N ASN A 31 -12.11 11.63 7.32
CA ASN A 31 -11.38 10.75 6.43
C ASN A 31 -11.36 11.31 4.99
N ILE A 32 -10.17 11.56 4.47
CA ILE A 32 -9.92 11.84 3.05
C ILE A 32 -9.11 10.66 2.49
N PRO A 33 -9.61 9.96 1.46
CA PRO A 33 -8.93 8.76 0.93
C PRO A 33 -7.59 9.10 0.29
N THR A 34 -6.62 8.19 0.43
CA THR A 34 -5.28 8.32 -0.13
C THR A 34 -4.80 6.97 -0.65
N LEU A 35 -3.93 6.95 -1.67
CA LEU A 35 -3.23 5.74 -2.13
C LEU A 35 -1.71 5.92 -2.17
N CYS A 36 -1.22 7.13 -2.41
CA CYS A 36 0.23 7.36 -2.47
C CYS A 36 0.80 7.95 -1.17
N PHE A 37 -0.01 8.56 -0.33
CA PHE A 37 0.45 9.27 0.87
C PHE A 37 0.92 8.29 1.96
N LEU A 38 2.14 8.50 2.43
CA LEU A 38 2.67 7.95 3.68
C LEU A 38 3.33 9.10 4.42
N LYS A 39 2.83 9.43 5.61
CA LYS A 39 3.37 10.55 6.41
C LYS A 39 4.87 10.38 6.63
N ASP A 40 5.62 11.46 6.45
CA ASP A 40 7.08 11.56 6.64
C ASP A 40 7.92 10.65 5.70
N ILE A 41 7.27 9.88 4.81
CA ILE A 41 7.94 8.94 3.90
C ILE A 41 7.65 9.29 2.44
N ASN A 42 6.37 9.43 2.05
CA ASN A 42 5.97 9.65 0.66
C ASN A 42 4.80 10.62 0.55
N GLU A 43 5.09 11.89 0.34
CA GLU A 43 4.12 12.99 0.29
C GLU A 43 4.16 13.69 -1.08
N ILE A 44 3.96 12.93 -2.16
CA ILE A 44 4.20 13.39 -3.54
C ILE A 44 2.94 13.81 -4.30
N GLY A 45 1.75 13.60 -3.76
CA GLY A 45 0.48 13.98 -4.41
C GLY A 45 0.17 13.27 -5.73
N ALA A 46 0.77 12.09 -6.00
CA ALA A 46 0.73 11.44 -7.32
C ALA A 46 -0.63 10.82 -7.68
N CYS A 47 -1.30 10.14 -6.73
CA CYS A 47 -2.49 9.33 -7.03
C CYS A 47 -3.78 10.14 -7.21
N ARG A 48 -3.83 11.39 -6.79
CA ARG A 48 -4.99 12.30 -6.85
C ARG A 48 -6.27 11.81 -6.15
N MET A 49 -6.20 10.75 -5.35
CA MET A 49 -7.37 10.26 -4.58
C MET A 49 -7.80 11.24 -3.48
N CYS A 50 -6.87 12.01 -2.93
CA CYS A 50 -7.12 12.97 -1.86
C CYS A 50 -7.65 14.33 -2.33
N VAL A 51 -8.15 14.44 -3.55
CA VAL A 51 -8.68 15.72 -4.06
C VAL A 51 -9.85 16.23 -3.23
N VAL A 52 -9.86 17.54 -3.00
CA VAL A 52 -10.90 18.28 -2.29
C VAL A 52 -11.21 19.57 -3.02
N GLU A 53 -12.37 20.15 -2.74
CA GLU A 53 -12.76 21.46 -3.23
C GLU A 53 -12.41 22.52 -2.19
N VAL A 54 -11.76 23.58 -2.63
CA VAL A 54 -11.44 24.76 -1.80
C VAL A 54 -12.17 25.95 -2.37
N LYS A 55 -12.91 26.65 -1.54
CA LYS A 55 -13.66 27.85 -1.94
C LYS A 55 -12.74 28.89 -2.57
N GLY A 56 -13.08 29.31 -3.80
CA GLY A 56 -12.27 30.27 -4.57
C GLY A 56 -11.12 29.64 -5.37
N ALA A 57 -10.81 28.36 -5.22
CA ALA A 57 -9.84 27.68 -6.07
C ALA A 57 -10.42 27.37 -7.46
N ARG A 58 -9.59 27.48 -8.50
CA ARG A 58 -10.01 27.21 -9.90
C ARG A 58 -10.26 25.73 -10.19
N SER A 59 -9.63 24.83 -9.43
CA SER A 59 -9.70 23.39 -9.61
C SER A 59 -9.65 22.66 -8.28
N LEU A 60 -9.97 21.36 -8.27
CA LEU A 60 -9.74 20.49 -7.11
C LEU A 60 -8.24 20.43 -6.78
N VAL A 61 -7.91 20.45 -5.48
CA VAL A 61 -6.55 20.41 -4.98
C VAL A 61 -6.27 19.08 -4.26
N ALA A 62 -5.03 18.60 -4.30
CA ALA A 62 -4.62 17.39 -3.59
C ALA A 62 -4.35 17.73 -2.11
N ALA A 63 -5.24 17.31 -1.22
CA ALA A 63 -5.18 17.63 0.21
C ALA A 63 -3.86 17.21 0.90
N CYS A 64 -3.20 16.17 0.43
CA CYS A 64 -1.98 15.65 1.03
C CYS A 64 -0.73 16.54 0.83
N VAL A 65 -0.78 17.48 -0.10
CA VAL A 65 0.35 18.41 -0.41
C VAL A 65 -0.07 19.88 -0.42
N TYR A 66 -1.34 20.16 -0.21
CA TYR A 66 -1.83 21.55 -0.25
C TYR A 66 -1.84 22.16 1.15
N PRO A 67 -1.08 23.24 1.38
CA PRO A 67 -0.99 23.86 2.70
C PRO A 67 -2.29 24.57 3.07
N VAL A 68 -2.58 24.62 4.36
CA VAL A 68 -3.70 25.42 4.90
C VAL A 68 -3.36 26.91 4.97
N ASN A 69 -4.36 27.76 4.84
CA ASN A 69 -4.24 29.20 4.99
C ASN A 69 -5.41 29.75 5.81
N GLU A 70 -5.20 30.91 6.45
CA GLU A 70 -6.23 31.59 7.25
C GLU A 70 -7.50 31.82 6.46
N GLY A 71 -8.64 31.49 7.06
CA GLY A 71 -9.97 31.65 6.45
C GLY A 71 -10.34 30.65 5.36
N MET A 72 -9.49 29.64 5.11
CA MET A 72 -9.76 28.63 4.07
C MET A 72 -11.04 27.84 4.37
N GLU A 73 -11.89 27.65 3.36
CA GLU A 73 -13.07 26.78 3.42
C GLU A 73 -12.87 25.59 2.47
N VAL A 74 -12.89 24.36 3.03
CA VAL A 74 -12.63 23.10 2.33
C VAL A 74 -13.87 22.22 2.35
N PHE A 75 -14.19 21.60 1.22
CA PHE A 75 -15.25 20.62 1.07
C PHE A 75 -14.67 19.29 0.59
N THR A 76 -14.87 18.24 1.38
CA THR A 76 -14.20 16.94 1.15
C THR A 76 -15.06 15.94 0.41
N ASN A 77 -16.36 16.23 0.22
CA ASN A 77 -17.32 15.24 -0.27
C ASN A 77 -18.42 15.86 -1.17
N THR A 78 -18.06 16.83 -2.02
CA THR A 78 -18.99 17.36 -3.02
C THR A 78 -19.18 16.38 -4.18
N PRO A 79 -20.30 16.49 -4.97
CA PRO A 79 -20.49 15.66 -6.16
C PRO A 79 -19.28 15.70 -7.11
N LYS A 80 -18.71 16.88 -7.31
CA LYS A 80 -17.50 17.09 -8.12
C LYS A 80 -16.28 16.34 -7.60
N VAL A 81 -16.09 16.31 -6.28
CA VAL A 81 -15.01 15.55 -5.63
C VAL A 81 -15.23 14.06 -5.81
N GLN A 82 -16.45 13.57 -5.60
CA GLN A 82 -16.81 12.16 -5.76
C GLN A 82 -16.60 11.68 -7.21
N GLU A 83 -17.09 12.43 -8.18
CA GLU A 83 -16.90 12.13 -9.60
C GLU A 83 -15.43 12.06 -9.99
N SER A 84 -14.62 13.03 -9.54
CA SER A 84 -13.17 13.05 -9.79
C SER A 84 -12.45 11.84 -9.19
N ARG A 85 -12.85 11.40 -7.99
CA ARG A 85 -12.27 10.19 -7.35
C ARG A 85 -12.67 8.92 -8.08
N LYS A 86 -13.93 8.77 -8.49
CA LYS A 86 -14.40 7.63 -9.30
C LYS A 86 -13.62 7.53 -10.60
N LEU A 87 -13.56 8.62 -11.36
CA LEU A 87 -12.80 8.71 -12.60
C LEU A 87 -11.31 8.31 -12.40
N THR A 88 -10.71 8.78 -11.30
CA THR A 88 -9.33 8.43 -10.96
C THR A 88 -9.17 6.92 -10.69
N LEU A 89 -10.11 6.30 -9.98
CA LEU A 89 -10.09 4.85 -9.73
C LEU A 89 -10.26 4.06 -11.02
N GLU A 90 -11.21 4.43 -11.88
CA GLU A 90 -11.44 3.79 -13.17
C GLU A 90 -10.19 3.84 -14.05
N LEU A 91 -9.50 4.99 -14.08
CA LEU A 91 -8.21 5.13 -14.78
C LEU A 91 -7.11 4.24 -14.18
N LEU A 92 -7.02 4.10 -12.87
CA LEU A 92 -6.07 3.20 -12.22
C LEU A 92 -6.40 1.72 -12.54
N LEU A 93 -7.68 1.37 -12.56
CA LEU A 93 -8.14 0.01 -12.85
C LEU A 93 -7.97 -0.37 -14.33
N SER A 94 -7.98 0.59 -15.25
CA SER A 94 -7.85 0.33 -16.69
C SER A 94 -6.54 -0.35 -17.06
N VAL A 95 -5.47 -0.11 -16.30
CA VAL A 95 -4.14 -0.71 -16.49
C VAL A 95 -3.77 -1.74 -15.41
N HIS A 96 -4.62 -1.94 -14.40
CA HIS A 96 -4.38 -2.85 -13.28
C HIS A 96 -4.84 -4.29 -13.60
N ASP A 97 -4.04 -5.30 -13.22
CA ASP A 97 -4.48 -6.71 -13.28
C ASP A 97 -5.52 -6.99 -12.18
N ARG A 98 -6.80 -7.05 -12.59
CA ARG A 98 -7.98 -7.17 -11.71
C ARG A 98 -8.28 -8.59 -11.23
N LYS A 99 -7.31 -9.50 -11.20
CA LYS A 99 -7.48 -10.86 -10.68
C LYS A 99 -7.55 -10.88 -9.14
N CYS A 100 -8.49 -10.14 -8.58
CA CYS A 100 -8.61 -9.95 -7.11
C CYS A 100 -8.84 -11.26 -6.37
N LEU A 101 -9.60 -12.21 -6.93
CA LEU A 101 -9.92 -13.49 -6.29
C LEU A 101 -8.68 -14.37 -6.01
N THR A 102 -7.63 -14.22 -6.84
CA THR A 102 -6.36 -14.95 -6.69
C THR A 102 -5.22 -14.06 -6.20
N CYS A 103 -5.52 -12.82 -5.86
CA CYS A 103 -4.52 -11.87 -5.39
C CYS A 103 -4.24 -12.06 -3.89
N LYS A 104 -2.98 -12.15 -3.49
CA LYS A 104 -2.57 -12.26 -2.08
C LYS A 104 -3.03 -11.09 -1.20
N ARG A 105 -3.30 -9.92 -1.79
CA ARG A 105 -3.81 -8.73 -1.08
C ARG A 105 -5.34 -8.63 -1.08
N SER A 106 -6.07 -9.63 -1.59
CA SER A 106 -7.53 -9.64 -1.54
C SER A 106 -8.03 -9.49 -0.10
N GLY A 107 -8.99 -8.60 0.12
CA GLY A 107 -9.51 -8.28 1.45
C GLY A 107 -8.63 -7.33 2.29
N SER A 108 -7.38 -7.05 1.88
CA SER A 108 -6.47 -6.09 2.55
C SER A 108 -5.84 -5.08 1.59
N CYS A 109 -6.38 -4.95 0.38
CA CYS A 109 -5.90 -4.05 -0.67
C CYS A 109 -6.58 -2.68 -0.56
N GLU A 110 -5.80 -1.60 -0.37
CA GLU A 110 -6.34 -0.24 -0.27
C GLU A 110 -7.08 0.19 -1.55
N LEU A 111 -6.62 -0.24 -2.73
CA LEU A 111 -7.32 0.03 -4.00
C LEU A 111 -8.69 -0.66 -4.04
N GLN A 112 -8.77 -1.93 -3.66
CA GLN A 112 -10.01 -2.70 -3.61
C GLN A 112 -11.02 -2.08 -2.64
N SER A 113 -10.57 -1.66 -1.45
CA SER A 113 -11.42 -1.00 -0.46
C SER A 113 -12.01 0.30 -1.00
N LEU A 114 -11.20 1.12 -1.68
CA LEU A 114 -11.67 2.38 -2.27
C LEU A 114 -12.66 2.16 -3.44
N CYS A 115 -12.47 1.11 -4.24
CA CYS A 115 -13.45 0.74 -5.27
C CYS A 115 -14.81 0.41 -4.65
N TYR A 116 -14.81 -0.36 -3.57
CA TYR A 116 -16.03 -0.67 -2.82
C TYR A 116 -16.67 0.58 -2.22
N GLU A 117 -15.89 1.42 -1.52
CA GLU A 117 -16.38 2.64 -0.87
C GLU A 117 -16.98 3.65 -1.85
N LEU A 118 -16.43 3.76 -3.06
CA LEU A 118 -16.86 4.71 -4.08
C LEU A 118 -17.82 4.12 -5.11
N GLY A 119 -18.18 2.83 -4.98
CA GLY A 119 -19.09 2.14 -5.89
C GLY A 119 -18.54 2.07 -7.31
N VAL A 120 -17.25 1.73 -7.45
CA VAL A 120 -16.58 1.47 -8.74
C VAL A 120 -16.44 -0.04 -8.89
N ASP A 121 -17.30 -0.65 -9.67
CA ASP A 121 -17.40 -2.08 -9.93
C ASP A 121 -16.96 -2.45 -11.35
N ASP A 122 -17.01 -1.50 -12.28
CA ASP A 122 -16.61 -1.67 -13.67
C ASP A 122 -15.54 -0.64 -14.07
N ALA A 123 -14.50 -1.14 -14.74
CA ALA A 123 -13.43 -0.31 -15.31
C ALA A 123 -13.35 -0.45 -16.85
N GLU A 124 -14.36 -1.00 -17.49
CA GLU A 124 -14.42 -1.13 -18.96
C GLU A 124 -14.57 0.23 -19.65
N HIS A 125 -14.98 1.25 -18.89
CA HIS A 125 -15.09 2.63 -19.38
C HIS A 125 -13.81 3.15 -20.07
N PHE A 126 -12.65 2.72 -19.57
CA PHE A 126 -11.34 3.08 -20.12
C PHE A 126 -10.59 1.85 -20.65
N ASP A 127 -11.25 1.02 -21.46
CA ASP A 127 -10.55 -0.08 -22.12
C ASP A 127 -9.67 0.45 -23.25
N GLY A 128 -8.43 -0.05 -23.33
CA GLY A 128 -7.45 0.41 -24.30
C GLY A 128 -6.09 -0.29 -24.17
N ALA A 129 -5.06 0.35 -24.70
CA ALA A 129 -3.69 -0.15 -24.59
C ALA A 129 -3.27 -0.28 -23.12
N LYS A 130 -2.63 -1.40 -22.77
CA LYS A 130 -2.04 -1.64 -21.44
C LYS A 130 -0.52 -1.67 -21.57
N PRO A 131 0.21 -1.10 -20.60
CA PRO A 131 1.65 -1.24 -20.58
C PRO A 131 2.03 -2.71 -20.40
N GLU A 132 3.17 -3.13 -20.95
CA GLU A 132 3.69 -4.46 -20.71
C GLU A 132 4.00 -4.64 -19.21
N ALA A 133 3.34 -5.59 -18.58
CA ALA A 133 3.49 -5.85 -17.16
C ALA A 133 4.72 -6.75 -16.92
N GLN A 134 5.78 -6.17 -16.39
CA GLN A 134 6.97 -6.92 -15.97
C GLN A 134 6.76 -7.54 -14.59
N LYS A 135 7.11 -8.81 -14.47
CA LYS A 135 7.14 -9.53 -13.19
C LYS A 135 8.56 -9.94 -12.87
N ASP A 136 9.01 -9.64 -11.67
CA ASP A 136 10.32 -10.01 -11.15
C ASP A 136 10.15 -10.97 -9.97
N GLU A 137 10.58 -12.21 -10.18
CA GLU A 137 10.58 -13.31 -9.21
C GLU A 137 12.01 -13.81 -8.96
N SER A 138 13.00 -12.99 -9.24
CA SER A 138 14.42 -13.37 -9.18
C SER A 138 14.92 -13.63 -7.76
N THR A 139 14.29 -13.05 -6.73
CA THR A 139 14.69 -13.26 -5.34
C THR A 139 13.92 -14.40 -4.69
N GLU A 140 14.49 -15.00 -3.64
CA GLU A 140 13.83 -16.05 -2.84
C GLU A 140 12.78 -15.50 -1.86
N TYR A 141 12.72 -14.16 -1.65
CA TYR A 141 11.98 -13.55 -0.55
C TYR A 141 10.79 -12.73 -1.00
N LEU A 142 10.85 -12.08 -2.14
CA LEU A 142 9.80 -11.19 -2.61
C LEU A 142 9.56 -11.29 -4.12
N VAL A 143 8.34 -10.95 -4.50
CA VAL A 143 7.86 -10.87 -5.88
C VAL A 143 7.43 -9.44 -6.18
N ARG A 144 7.84 -8.90 -7.32
CA ARG A 144 7.37 -7.63 -7.87
C ARG A 144 6.57 -7.88 -9.14
N ASP A 145 5.31 -7.48 -9.13
CA ASP A 145 4.36 -7.62 -10.25
C ASP A 145 3.85 -6.24 -10.66
N ASN A 146 4.41 -5.68 -11.73
CA ASN A 146 4.03 -4.37 -12.22
C ASN A 146 2.62 -4.32 -12.83
N GLY A 147 2.01 -5.45 -13.18
CA GLY A 147 0.60 -5.51 -13.58
C GLY A 147 -0.38 -5.11 -12.48
N LYS A 148 0.07 -5.13 -11.22
CA LYS A 148 -0.70 -4.69 -10.06
C LYS A 148 -0.22 -3.35 -9.49
N CYS A 149 0.74 -2.71 -10.15
CA CYS A 149 1.32 -1.45 -9.69
C CYS A 149 0.46 -0.26 -10.12
N ILE A 150 0.18 0.65 -9.19
CA ILE A 150 -0.52 1.92 -9.43
C ILE A 150 0.43 3.13 -9.44
N LEU A 151 1.72 2.91 -9.55
CA LEU A 151 2.77 3.94 -9.61
C LEU A 151 2.74 4.95 -8.45
N CYS A 152 2.27 4.54 -7.28
CA CYS A 152 2.16 5.40 -6.10
C CYS A 152 3.52 5.77 -5.48
N ARG A 153 4.59 5.06 -5.82
CA ARG A 153 5.98 5.25 -5.36
C ARG A 153 6.20 5.10 -3.85
N ARG A 154 5.25 4.59 -3.08
CA ARG A 154 5.46 4.32 -1.65
C ARG A 154 6.65 3.38 -1.42
N CYS A 155 6.77 2.32 -2.21
CA CYS A 155 7.88 1.37 -2.13
C CYS A 155 9.25 2.01 -2.42
N VAL A 156 9.31 2.94 -3.38
CA VAL A 156 10.53 3.69 -3.72
C VAL A 156 10.98 4.53 -2.53
N ALA A 157 10.07 5.32 -1.98
CA ALA A 157 10.34 6.16 -0.81
C ALA A 157 10.71 5.33 0.42
N ALA A 158 10.00 4.22 0.69
CA ALA A 158 10.31 3.32 1.79
C ALA A 158 11.70 2.67 1.63
N CYS A 159 12.08 2.27 0.41
CA CYS A 159 13.41 1.72 0.14
C CYS A 159 14.51 2.78 0.34
N ALA A 160 14.27 4.01 -0.10
CA ALA A 160 15.20 5.12 0.12
C ALA A 160 15.34 5.47 1.61
N ASN A 161 14.24 5.43 2.37
CA ASN A 161 14.24 5.67 3.82
C ASN A 161 15.00 4.58 4.61
N GLN A 162 15.13 3.38 4.05
CA GLN A 162 16.01 2.32 4.59
C GLN A 162 17.49 2.48 4.16
N HIS A 163 17.84 3.58 3.48
CA HIS A 163 19.17 3.83 2.93
C HIS A 163 19.66 2.76 1.92
N VAL A 164 18.76 1.98 1.35
CA VAL A 164 19.04 0.94 0.34
C VAL A 164 18.84 1.47 -1.06
N ALA A 165 17.70 2.09 -1.35
CA ALA A 165 17.36 2.84 -2.57
C ALA A 165 17.63 2.08 -3.89
N VAL A 166 17.37 0.77 -3.94
CA VAL A 166 17.64 -0.06 -5.14
C VAL A 166 16.48 -0.07 -6.14
N ILE A 167 15.27 0.37 -5.73
CA ILE A 167 14.09 0.42 -6.59
C ILE A 167 13.70 1.86 -6.90
N GLY A 168 13.26 2.10 -8.12
CA GLY A 168 12.86 3.41 -8.61
C GLY A 168 11.93 3.34 -9.81
N PRO A 169 11.42 4.48 -10.30
CA PRO A 169 10.68 4.52 -11.54
C PRO A 169 11.64 4.42 -12.73
N ASN A 170 11.39 3.48 -13.63
CA ASN A 170 12.05 3.30 -14.91
C ASN A 170 11.10 3.70 -16.04
N GLY A 171 11.63 3.99 -17.24
CA GLY A 171 10.85 4.48 -18.36
C GLY A 171 10.27 5.88 -18.13
N ARG A 172 9.32 6.25 -18.99
CA ARG A 172 8.60 7.53 -18.90
C ARG A 172 7.25 7.46 -19.58
N GLY A 173 6.36 8.38 -19.23
CA GLY A 173 5.01 8.42 -19.82
C GLY A 173 4.23 7.14 -19.50
N PHE A 174 3.63 6.55 -20.52
CA PHE A 174 2.80 5.34 -20.41
C PHE A 174 3.62 4.10 -20.04
N ASP A 175 4.89 4.04 -20.44
CA ASP A 175 5.77 2.89 -20.17
C ASP A 175 6.47 2.97 -18.81
N THR A 176 6.08 3.95 -17.97
CA THR A 176 6.65 4.08 -16.63
C THR A 176 6.28 2.86 -15.78
N HIS A 177 7.27 2.25 -15.16
CA HIS A 177 7.09 1.13 -14.22
C HIS A 177 8.08 1.24 -13.06
N ILE A 178 7.87 0.45 -12.03
CA ILE A 178 8.80 0.36 -10.91
C ILE A 178 9.79 -0.77 -11.17
N GLY A 179 11.07 -0.44 -11.18
CA GLY A 179 12.16 -1.34 -11.49
C GLY A 179 13.39 -1.11 -10.62
N CYS A 180 14.48 -1.78 -10.98
CA CYS A 180 15.81 -1.48 -10.47
C CYS A 180 16.61 -0.72 -11.55
N MET A 181 17.72 -0.11 -11.16
CA MET A 181 18.59 0.63 -12.08
C MET A 181 19.02 -0.28 -13.25
N PHE A 182 18.98 0.25 -14.48
CA PHE A 182 19.32 -0.45 -15.72
C PHE A 182 18.49 -1.72 -15.98
N GLU A 183 17.24 -1.76 -15.52
CA GLU A 183 16.32 -2.92 -15.65
C GLU A 183 16.89 -4.24 -15.09
N ARG A 184 17.82 -4.15 -14.14
CA ARG A 184 18.38 -5.34 -13.48
C ARG A 184 17.31 -6.01 -12.61
N PRO A 185 17.31 -7.34 -12.54
CA PRO A 185 16.45 -8.04 -11.61
C PRO A 185 16.88 -7.80 -10.15
N LEU A 186 15.96 -8.01 -9.22
CA LEU A 186 16.17 -7.72 -7.80
C LEU A 186 17.32 -8.53 -7.15
N ASN A 187 17.61 -9.71 -7.66
CA ASN A 187 18.72 -10.54 -7.15
C ASN A 187 20.11 -10.06 -7.60
N GLU A 188 20.17 -9.14 -8.60
CA GLU A 188 21.42 -8.57 -9.10
C GLU A 188 21.75 -7.20 -8.51
N VAL A 189 20.91 -6.68 -7.64
CA VAL A 189 21.12 -5.38 -6.98
C VAL A 189 21.31 -5.58 -5.46
N ALA A 190 21.80 -4.56 -4.77
CA ALA A 190 22.07 -4.61 -3.34
C ALA A 190 20.77 -4.58 -2.49
N CYS A 191 19.77 -5.39 -2.86
CA CYS A 191 18.56 -5.56 -2.08
C CYS A 191 18.87 -6.36 -0.81
N VAL A 192 18.52 -5.81 0.35
CA VAL A 192 18.73 -6.46 1.66
C VAL A 192 17.52 -7.25 2.13
N SER A 193 16.51 -7.43 1.29
CA SER A 193 15.28 -8.21 1.55
C SER A 193 14.52 -7.82 2.83
N CYS A 194 14.57 -6.55 3.22
CA CYS A 194 13.97 -6.05 4.46
C CYS A 194 12.42 -6.02 4.46
N GLY A 195 11.76 -6.18 3.30
CA GLY A 195 10.30 -6.23 3.16
C GLY A 195 9.56 -4.87 3.31
N GLN A 196 10.25 -3.75 3.57
CA GLN A 196 9.59 -2.45 3.78
C GLN A 196 8.80 -1.97 2.56
N CYS A 197 9.25 -2.33 1.37
CA CYS A 197 8.52 -2.07 0.12
C CYS A 197 7.20 -2.85 0.04
N ILE A 198 7.14 -4.07 0.58
CA ILE A 198 5.91 -4.90 0.65
C ILE A 198 4.91 -4.24 1.62
N VAL A 199 5.34 -3.90 2.83
CA VAL A 199 4.50 -3.25 3.86
C VAL A 199 3.93 -1.92 3.35
N SER A 200 4.73 -1.16 2.61
CA SER A 200 4.33 0.15 2.07
C SER A 200 3.43 0.08 0.84
N CYS A 201 3.35 -1.08 0.17
CA CYS A 201 2.57 -1.23 -1.05
C CYS A 201 1.06 -1.25 -0.76
N PRO A 202 0.24 -0.36 -1.36
CA PRO A 202 -1.20 -0.32 -1.14
C PRO A 202 -1.96 -1.39 -1.92
N THR A 203 -1.27 -2.08 -2.86
CA THR A 203 -1.84 -3.12 -3.72
C THR A 203 -1.03 -4.41 -3.61
N GLY A 204 -1.32 -5.41 -4.45
CA GLY A 204 -0.56 -6.66 -4.54
C GLY A 204 0.64 -6.62 -5.49
N ALA A 205 1.18 -5.42 -5.81
CA ALA A 205 2.32 -5.30 -6.72
C ALA A 205 3.65 -5.78 -6.11
N LEU A 206 3.77 -5.72 -4.79
CA LEU A 206 4.90 -6.27 -4.04
C LEU A 206 4.34 -7.20 -2.97
N THR A 207 4.80 -8.44 -2.99
CA THR A 207 4.38 -9.48 -2.04
C THR A 207 5.60 -10.30 -1.62
N GLU A 208 5.49 -10.99 -0.51
CA GLU A 208 6.40 -12.06 -0.14
C GLU A 208 6.27 -13.23 -1.13
N ARG A 209 7.37 -13.96 -1.34
CA ARG A 209 7.34 -15.22 -2.06
C ARG A 209 6.64 -16.27 -1.21
N ASP A 210 5.59 -16.88 -1.75
CA ASP A 210 4.84 -17.91 -1.09
C ASP A 210 5.49 -19.28 -1.30
N GLN A 211 5.78 -19.94 -0.21
CA GLN A 211 6.36 -21.28 -0.17
C GLN A 211 5.47 -22.26 0.63
N CYS A 212 4.22 -21.87 0.93
CA CYS A 212 3.33 -22.69 1.74
C CYS A 212 3.07 -24.06 1.09
N ASP A 213 2.82 -24.10 -0.22
CA ASP A 213 2.55 -25.35 -0.93
C ASP A 213 3.79 -26.27 -0.94
N GLU A 214 4.98 -25.72 -1.11
CA GLU A 214 6.25 -26.47 -1.05
C GLU A 214 6.47 -27.07 0.34
N VAL A 215 6.19 -26.31 1.38
CA VAL A 215 6.32 -26.79 2.78
C VAL A 215 5.26 -27.85 3.09
N LEU A 216 4.01 -27.66 2.66
CA LEU A 216 2.94 -28.65 2.86
C LEU A 216 3.26 -29.95 2.10
N ALA A 217 3.78 -29.85 0.89
CA ALA A 217 4.22 -31.03 0.13
C ALA A 217 5.36 -31.77 0.87
N ALA A 218 6.31 -31.02 1.43
CA ALA A 218 7.40 -31.61 2.22
C ALA A 218 6.91 -32.31 3.49
N ILE A 219 5.97 -31.71 4.23
CA ILE A 219 5.37 -32.29 5.44
C ILE A 219 4.63 -33.60 5.14
N ASN A 220 3.99 -33.68 3.97
CA ASN A 220 3.23 -34.87 3.53
C ASN A 220 4.12 -35.96 2.90
N ASP A 221 5.39 -35.71 2.69
CA ASP A 221 6.33 -36.66 2.12
C ASP A 221 6.96 -37.54 3.25
N PRO A 222 6.64 -38.84 3.31
CA PRO A 222 7.09 -39.71 4.39
C PRO A 222 8.62 -39.93 4.41
N GLU A 223 9.31 -39.62 3.32
CA GLU A 223 10.77 -39.75 3.23
C GLU A 223 11.51 -38.51 3.76
N LYS A 224 10.77 -37.44 4.14
CA LYS A 224 11.35 -36.18 4.61
C LYS A 224 11.15 -35.97 6.10
N TYR A 225 12.20 -35.51 6.76
CA TYR A 225 12.17 -35.02 8.13
C TYR A 225 12.18 -33.49 8.12
N VAL A 226 11.01 -32.88 8.40
CA VAL A 226 10.81 -31.44 8.22
C VAL A 226 10.96 -30.70 9.51
N VAL A 227 11.91 -29.80 9.57
CA VAL A 227 12.19 -28.95 10.75
C VAL A 227 11.83 -27.51 10.48
N VAL A 228 11.42 -26.80 11.52
CA VAL A 228 11.11 -25.35 11.45
C VAL A 228 11.82 -24.60 12.57
N GLN A 229 12.35 -23.43 12.20
CA GLN A 229 12.89 -22.47 13.15
C GLN A 229 12.01 -21.23 13.15
N THR A 230 11.69 -20.70 14.33
CA THR A 230 10.80 -19.54 14.47
C THR A 230 11.58 -18.26 14.72
N ALA A 231 11.23 -17.18 13.99
CA ALA A 231 11.80 -15.87 14.28
C ALA A 231 11.31 -15.35 15.65
N PRO A 232 12.19 -14.71 16.45
CA PRO A 232 11.84 -14.25 17.80
C PRO A 232 10.66 -13.28 17.84
N ALA A 233 10.52 -12.39 16.86
CA ALA A 233 9.44 -11.40 16.78
C ALA A 233 8.05 -12.04 16.63
N ILE A 234 7.93 -13.17 15.93
CA ILE A 234 6.66 -13.85 15.69
C ILE A 234 5.98 -14.31 16.99
N ARG A 235 6.74 -14.57 18.03
CA ARG A 235 6.21 -14.96 19.35
C ARG A 235 5.29 -13.90 19.98
N ALA A 236 5.53 -12.62 19.66
CA ALA A 236 4.79 -11.49 20.17
C ALA A 236 3.69 -11.00 19.21
N THR A 237 3.88 -11.16 17.91
CA THR A 237 2.99 -10.59 16.88
C THR A 237 1.95 -11.58 16.36
N LEU A 238 2.25 -12.89 16.33
CA LEU A 238 1.34 -13.90 15.79
C LEU A 238 -0.04 -13.91 16.48
N GLY A 239 -0.08 -13.62 17.77
CA GLY A 239 -1.33 -13.60 18.53
C GLY A 239 -2.33 -12.56 18.03
N GLU A 240 -1.87 -11.44 17.52
CA GLU A 240 -2.70 -10.35 17.01
C GLU A 240 -3.51 -10.79 15.79
N CYS A 241 -2.94 -11.63 14.92
CA CYS A 241 -3.64 -12.22 13.77
C CYS A 241 -4.83 -13.11 14.18
N PHE A 242 -4.87 -13.57 15.43
CA PHE A 242 -5.92 -14.41 15.98
C PHE A 242 -6.77 -13.70 17.07
N GLY A 243 -6.76 -12.37 17.07
CA GLY A 243 -7.56 -11.56 18.00
C GLY A 243 -7.08 -11.60 19.46
N VAL A 244 -5.86 -12.03 19.71
CA VAL A 244 -5.25 -11.97 21.05
C VAL A 244 -4.72 -10.55 21.30
N PRO A 245 -4.82 -10.01 22.53
CA PRO A 245 -4.33 -8.66 22.82
C PRO A 245 -2.87 -8.44 22.42
N VAL A 246 -2.58 -7.23 21.91
CA VAL A 246 -1.25 -6.82 21.45
C VAL A 246 -0.16 -7.13 22.49
N GLY A 247 0.97 -7.68 22.05
CA GLY A 247 2.10 -8.01 22.92
C GLY A 247 1.94 -9.28 23.76
N THR A 248 0.86 -10.04 23.61
CA THR A 248 0.69 -11.31 24.32
C THR A 248 1.67 -12.36 23.82
N ASN A 249 2.47 -12.93 24.71
CA ASN A 249 3.40 -14.00 24.37
C ASN A 249 2.67 -15.31 24.03
N VAL A 250 2.67 -15.68 22.76
CA VAL A 250 2.02 -16.91 22.25
C VAL A 250 2.99 -18.05 21.94
N LYS A 251 4.22 -18.01 22.46
CA LYS A 251 5.28 -19.02 22.18
C LYS A 251 4.78 -20.46 22.28
N GLY A 252 4.12 -20.81 23.36
CA GLY A 252 3.63 -22.18 23.58
C GLY A 252 2.57 -22.60 22.56
N LYS A 253 1.62 -21.69 22.27
CA LYS A 253 0.57 -21.91 21.27
C LYS A 253 1.16 -22.05 19.87
N MET A 254 2.12 -21.21 19.51
CA MET A 254 2.80 -21.23 18.21
C MET A 254 3.53 -22.57 17.99
N VAL A 255 4.31 -23.03 18.98
CA VAL A 255 5.02 -24.33 18.91
C VAL A 255 4.02 -25.49 18.79
N ALA A 256 2.91 -25.43 19.56
CA ALA A 256 1.87 -26.45 19.46
C ALA A 256 1.18 -26.47 18.10
N ALA A 257 0.93 -25.28 17.50
CA ALA A 257 0.35 -25.16 16.17
C ALA A 257 1.28 -25.76 15.09
N LEU A 258 2.56 -25.43 15.13
CA LEU A 258 3.53 -25.96 14.16
C LEU A 258 3.64 -27.50 14.25
N ARG A 259 3.65 -28.05 15.46
CA ARG A 259 3.63 -29.53 15.65
C ARG A 259 2.35 -30.16 15.10
N ARG A 260 1.20 -29.50 15.28
CA ARG A 260 -0.08 -29.99 14.74
C ARG A 260 -0.17 -29.89 13.21
N LEU A 261 0.56 -28.96 12.60
CA LEU A 261 0.69 -28.88 11.14
C LEU A 261 1.52 -30.01 10.55
N GLY A 262 2.28 -30.75 11.38
CA GLY A 262 3.05 -31.90 10.94
C GLY A 262 4.57 -31.71 10.88
N PHE A 263 5.10 -30.59 11.39
CA PHE A 263 6.55 -30.45 11.51
C PHE A 263 7.11 -31.45 12.54
N ASP A 264 8.16 -32.18 12.17
CA ASP A 264 8.82 -33.17 13.02
C ASP A 264 9.52 -32.51 14.20
N LYS A 265 10.13 -31.34 13.98
CA LYS A 265 10.82 -30.61 15.03
C LYS A 265 10.68 -29.08 14.89
N VAL A 266 10.52 -28.43 16.04
CA VAL A 266 10.37 -26.96 16.14
C VAL A 266 11.48 -26.41 17.03
N PHE A 267 12.20 -25.39 16.55
CA PHE A 267 13.28 -24.69 17.24
C PHE A 267 12.94 -23.24 17.56
#